data_eb584e66c6963ecdc6dde565e6a42a08
#
_entry.id   eb584e66c6963ecdc6dde565e6a42a08
#
_cell.length_a   1.000
_cell.length_b   1.000
_cell.length_c   1.000
_cell.angle_alpha   90.00
_cell.angle_beta   90.00
_cell.angle_gamma   90.00
#
_symmetry.space_group_name_H-M   'P 1'
#
loop_
_entity.id
_entity.type
_entity.pdbx_description
1 polymer ?
#
loop_
_entity_poly.entity_id
_entity_poly.type
_entity_poly.pdbx_seq_one_letter_code
_entity_poly.pdbx_strand_id
1 'polypeptide(L)'
;MKNAKIKRMASIALLMALVVVMQAISSIIPSVSGFTISLVLIPIVLGAAIYGPGAGAILGATFGVIVYINCVTGADLGGAMVFQANPVLCFIVVLGKGALAGAAAGWVYKLLKGKNPYVAMILAAAVCPIVNTAVFVTCMLTFFMDVLSAWAEGGDVFAYILSGLVLLNFVPELIINLVFSPASMRIADVVEKRK
;
A
#
# COMPACT_ATOMS: atom_id res chain seq x y z
N MET A 1 30.54 -0.20 -11.64
CA MET A 1 29.78 -0.47 -10.38
C MET A 1 29.13 0.78 -9.80
N LYS A 2 29.79 1.95 -9.72
CA LYS A 2 29.24 3.21 -9.15
C LYS A 2 27.99 3.71 -9.93
N ASN A 3 28.02 3.68 -11.26
CA ASN A 3 26.89 4.10 -12.11
C ASN A 3 25.62 3.23 -11.97
N ALA A 4 25.74 1.92 -11.68
CA ALA A 4 24.58 1.06 -11.49
C ALA A 4 23.85 1.34 -10.17
N LYS A 5 24.59 1.65 -9.09
CA LYS A 5 24.01 2.06 -7.81
C LYS A 5 23.28 3.40 -7.94
N ILE A 6 23.89 4.37 -8.63
CA ILE A 6 23.29 5.68 -8.86
C ILE A 6 21.99 5.55 -9.68
N LYS A 7 21.99 4.77 -10.77
CA LYS A 7 20.81 4.51 -11.58
C LYS A 7 19.69 3.87 -10.75
N ARG A 8 20.01 2.87 -9.91
CA ARG A 8 19.04 2.23 -9.02
C ARG A 8 18.41 3.23 -8.04
N MET A 9 19.25 4.05 -7.39
CA MET A 9 18.78 5.07 -6.45
C MET A 9 17.88 6.11 -7.14
N ALA A 10 18.28 6.60 -8.30
CA ALA A 10 17.48 7.55 -9.09
C ALA A 10 16.12 6.95 -9.50
N SER A 11 16.09 5.68 -9.90
CA SER A 11 14.84 5.01 -10.25
C SER A 11 13.92 4.81 -9.05
N ILE A 12 14.47 4.45 -7.88
CA ILE A 12 13.66 4.35 -6.64
C ILE A 12 13.13 5.72 -6.25
N ALA A 13 13.92 6.78 -6.34
CA ALA A 13 13.48 8.15 -6.08
C ALA A 13 12.35 8.59 -7.02
N LEU A 14 12.43 8.23 -8.30
CA LEU A 14 11.35 8.49 -9.27
C LEU A 14 10.07 7.74 -8.91
N LEU A 15 10.19 6.47 -8.48
CA LEU A 15 9.03 5.69 -8.00
C LEU A 15 8.45 6.27 -6.71
N MET A 16 9.29 6.79 -5.79
CA MET A 16 8.80 7.51 -4.59
C MET A 16 8.01 8.76 -4.99
N ALA A 17 8.51 9.54 -5.96
CA ALA A 17 7.76 10.69 -6.48
C ALA A 17 6.42 10.26 -7.10
N LEU A 18 6.40 9.15 -7.83
CA LEU A 18 5.16 8.59 -8.39
C LEU A 18 4.19 8.16 -7.27
N VAL A 19 4.69 7.55 -6.19
CA VAL A 19 3.90 7.22 -4.98
C VAL A 19 3.24 8.47 -4.40
N VAL A 20 4.00 9.58 -4.29
CA VAL A 20 3.47 10.87 -3.79
C VAL A 20 2.35 11.40 -4.70
N VAL A 21 2.59 11.42 -6.01
CA VAL A 21 1.61 11.92 -7.00
C VAL A 21 0.35 11.06 -7.01
N MET A 22 0.50 9.73 -7.02
CA MET A 22 -0.64 8.81 -7.01
C MET A 22 -1.46 8.92 -5.71
N GLN A 23 -0.81 9.16 -4.57
CA GLN A 23 -1.53 9.40 -3.32
C GLN A 23 -2.28 10.73 -3.33
N ALA A 24 -1.67 11.78 -3.87
CA ALA A 24 -2.37 13.06 -4.03
C ALA A 24 -3.61 12.93 -4.94
N ILE A 25 -3.50 12.17 -6.03
CA ILE A 25 -4.65 11.87 -6.91
C ILE A 25 -5.70 11.05 -6.14
N SER A 26 -5.30 10.01 -5.39
CA SER A 26 -6.21 9.19 -4.58
C SER A 26 -6.97 10.03 -3.56
N SER A 27 -6.35 11.05 -2.97
CA SER A 27 -6.98 11.93 -1.97
C SER A 27 -8.05 12.86 -2.58
N ILE A 28 -8.06 13.06 -3.91
CA ILE A 28 -9.10 13.86 -4.61
C ILE A 28 -10.34 12.99 -4.92
N ILE A 29 -10.18 11.69 -4.99
CA ILE A 29 -11.28 10.75 -5.25
C ILE A 29 -12.17 10.69 -4.01
N PRO A 30 -13.48 10.95 -4.11
CA PRO A 30 -14.37 10.88 -2.96
C PRO A 30 -14.30 9.50 -2.29
N SER A 31 -14.09 9.49 -0.99
CA SER A 31 -14.12 8.25 -0.21
C SER A 31 -15.54 7.71 -0.09
N VAL A 32 -15.75 6.44 -0.39
CA VAL A 32 -17.07 5.79 -0.31
C VAL A 32 -17.40 5.35 1.12
N SER A 33 -16.39 5.19 1.97
CA SER A 33 -16.54 4.69 3.35
C SER A 33 -15.66 5.43 4.36
N GLY A 34 -15.30 6.70 4.08
CA GLY A 34 -14.37 7.47 4.91
C GLY A 34 -12.89 7.16 4.65
N PHE A 35 -12.57 6.20 3.77
CA PHE A 35 -11.21 5.83 3.36
C PHE A 35 -11.00 6.05 1.87
N THR A 36 -9.83 6.54 1.51
CA THR A 36 -9.44 6.75 0.11
C THR A 36 -8.94 5.45 -0.52
N ILE A 37 -9.45 5.09 -1.70
CA ILE A 37 -8.94 3.95 -2.48
C ILE A 37 -7.53 4.26 -2.94
N SER A 38 -6.55 3.42 -2.56
CA SER A 38 -5.14 3.68 -2.82
C SER A 38 -4.69 3.13 -4.17
N LEU A 39 -4.53 4.00 -5.17
CA LEU A 39 -3.87 3.66 -6.44
C LEU A 39 -2.35 3.46 -6.29
N VAL A 40 -1.82 3.82 -5.15
CA VAL A 40 -0.39 3.87 -4.80
C VAL A 40 0.25 2.48 -4.72
N LEU A 41 -0.53 1.43 -4.49
CA LEU A 41 0.00 0.08 -4.39
C LEU A 41 0.61 -0.41 -5.71
N ILE A 42 0.17 0.12 -6.86
CA ILE A 42 0.72 -0.22 -8.19
C ILE A 42 2.21 0.11 -8.29
N PRO A 43 2.68 1.36 -8.08
CA PRO A 43 4.11 1.67 -8.12
C PRO A 43 4.92 0.99 -7.01
N ILE A 44 4.32 0.67 -5.87
CA ILE A 44 4.96 -0.10 -4.80
C ILE A 44 5.27 -1.52 -5.29
N VAL A 45 4.28 -2.22 -5.86
CA VAL A 45 4.46 -3.57 -6.42
C VAL A 45 5.48 -3.56 -7.55
N LEU A 46 5.40 -2.58 -8.46
CA LEU A 46 6.35 -2.43 -9.56
C LEU A 46 7.79 -2.26 -9.06
N GLY A 47 8.00 -1.34 -8.12
CA GLY A 47 9.31 -1.10 -7.53
C GLY A 47 9.85 -2.30 -6.74
N ALA A 48 8.97 -3.00 -6.02
CA ALA A 48 9.28 -4.23 -5.31
C ALA A 48 9.70 -5.36 -6.27
N ALA A 49 9.03 -5.50 -7.40
CA ALA A 49 9.37 -6.50 -8.43
C ALA A 49 10.74 -6.21 -9.08
N ILE A 50 11.00 -4.96 -9.47
CA ILE A 50 12.22 -4.57 -10.19
C ILE A 50 13.44 -4.50 -9.29
N TYR A 51 13.30 -3.96 -8.08
CA TYR A 51 14.43 -3.63 -7.18
C TYR A 51 14.48 -4.48 -5.91
N GLY A 52 13.49 -5.36 -5.72
CA GLY A 52 13.42 -6.33 -4.64
C GLY A 52 12.68 -5.83 -3.39
N PRO A 53 12.54 -6.71 -2.35
CA PRO A 53 11.73 -6.46 -1.16
C PRO A 53 12.10 -5.19 -0.39
N GLY A 54 13.39 -4.87 -0.30
CA GLY A 54 13.86 -3.65 0.37
C GLY A 54 13.38 -2.38 -0.31
N ALA A 55 13.34 -2.35 -1.66
CA ALA A 55 12.79 -1.22 -2.40
C ALA A 55 11.27 -1.12 -2.19
N GLY A 56 10.57 -2.26 -2.20
CA GLY A 56 9.15 -2.33 -1.86
C GLY A 56 8.85 -1.77 -0.47
N ALA A 57 9.66 -2.13 0.53
CA ALA A 57 9.53 -1.61 1.89
C ALA A 57 9.71 -0.08 1.95
N ILE A 58 10.72 0.46 1.24
CA ILE A 58 10.97 1.91 1.18
C ILE A 58 9.79 2.64 0.52
N LEU A 59 9.29 2.14 -0.61
CA LEU A 59 8.15 2.72 -1.31
C LEU A 59 6.87 2.64 -0.47
N GLY A 60 6.64 1.51 0.20
CA GLY A 60 5.53 1.34 1.13
C GLY A 60 5.63 2.24 2.36
N ALA A 61 6.84 2.44 2.91
CA ALA A 61 7.06 3.40 3.98
C ALA A 61 6.81 4.85 3.52
N THR A 62 7.24 5.21 2.29
CA THR A 62 6.93 6.52 1.69
C THR A 62 5.42 6.74 1.60
N PHE A 63 4.66 5.75 1.16
CA PHE A 63 3.20 5.78 1.20
C PHE A 63 2.69 6.00 2.63
N GLY A 64 3.21 5.26 3.61
CA GLY A 64 2.82 5.41 5.02
C GLY A 64 3.06 6.81 5.57
N VAL A 65 4.19 7.47 5.19
CA VAL A 65 4.46 8.86 5.59
C VAL A 65 3.38 9.81 5.06
N ILE A 66 2.96 9.65 3.81
CA ILE A 66 1.94 10.52 3.21
C ILE A 66 0.58 10.27 3.86
N VAL A 67 0.22 8.99 4.11
CA VAL A 67 -1.00 8.66 4.86
C VAL A 67 -0.97 9.29 6.25
N TYR A 68 0.17 9.25 6.94
CA TYR A 68 0.31 9.90 8.25
C TYR A 68 0.09 11.43 8.17
N ILE A 69 0.64 12.09 7.16
CA ILE A 69 0.38 13.52 6.92
C ILE A 69 -1.12 13.77 6.71
N ASN A 70 -1.81 12.93 5.94
CA ASN A 70 -3.26 13.04 5.73
C ASN A 70 -4.05 12.84 7.04
N CYS A 71 -3.60 11.94 7.94
CA CYS A 71 -4.19 11.78 9.28
C CYS A 71 -4.00 13.04 10.14
N VAL A 72 -2.81 13.64 10.12
CA VAL A 72 -2.48 14.86 10.87
C VAL A 72 -3.27 16.06 10.36
N THR A 73 -3.41 16.20 9.05
CA THR A 73 -4.10 17.35 8.42
C THR A 73 -5.62 17.20 8.39
N GLY A 74 -6.15 16.01 8.71
CA GLY A 74 -7.58 15.72 8.62
C GLY A 74 -8.07 15.47 7.19
N ALA A 75 -7.16 15.35 6.21
CA ALA A 75 -7.53 15.02 4.83
C ALA A 75 -8.10 13.60 4.71
N ASP A 76 -7.74 12.70 5.63
CA ASP A 76 -8.33 11.39 5.84
C ASP A 76 -9.10 11.41 7.17
N LEU A 77 -10.42 11.45 7.11
CA LEU A 77 -11.28 11.58 8.29
C LEU A 77 -11.15 10.37 9.24
N GLY A 78 -11.11 9.17 8.69
CA GLY A 78 -10.90 7.95 9.48
C GLY A 78 -9.53 7.95 10.14
N GLY A 79 -8.48 8.25 9.38
CA GLY A 79 -7.11 8.35 9.88
C GLY A 79 -6.93 9.44 10.93
N ALA A 80 -7.66 10.57 10.82
CA ALA A 80 -7.61 11.64 11.80
C ALA A 80 -8.12 11.19 13.19
N MET A 81 -9.14 10.34 13.25
CA MET A 81 -9.62 9.75 14.52
C MET A 81 -8.57 8.82 15.13
N VAL A 82 -7.88 8.02 14.31
CA VAL A 82 -6.77 7.17 14.77
C VAL A 82 -5.61 8.01 15.29
N PHE A 83 -5.27 9.11 14.59
CA PHE A 83 -4.24 10.04 15.02
C PHE A 83 -4.60 10.73 16.34
N GLN A 84 -5.84 11.19 16.52
CA GLN A 84 -6.31 11.81 17.76
C GLN A 84 -6.29 10.84 18.94
N ALA A 85 -6.59 9.57 18.71
CA ALA A 85 -6.54 8.54 19.75
C ALA A 85 -5.10 8.26 20.21
N ASN A 86 -4.15 8.08 19.28
CA ASN A 86 -2.74 7.92 19.61
C ASN A 86 -1.84 8.24 18.40
N PRO A 87 -1.18 9.42 18.38
CA PRO A 87 -0.33 9.84 17.25
C PRO A 87 0.86 8.91 16.98
N VAL A 88 1.47 8.36 18.03
CA VAL A 88 2.66 7.50 17.89
C VAL A 88 2.28 6.14 17.31
N LEU A 89 1.23 5.52 17.82
CA LEU A 89 0.73 4.26 17.28
C LEU A 89 0.19 4.44 15.85
N CYS A 90 -0.50 5.53 15.56
CA CYS A 90 -0.92 5.88 14.20
C CYS A 90 0.27 5.88 13.24
N PHE A 91 1.37 6.56 13.59
CA PHE A 91 2.60 6.59 12.80
C PHE A 91 3.16 5.18 12.54
N ILE A 92 3.29 4.37 13.60
CA ILE A 92 3.80 3.00 13.50
C ILE A 92 2.93 2.13 12.60
N VAL A 93 1.61 2.23 12.75
CA VAL A 93 0.65 1.44 11.97
C VAL A 93 0.69 1.81 10.50
N VAL A 94 0.60 3.10 10.15
CA VAL A 94 0.52 3.50 8.74
C VAL A 94 1.84 3.29 7.99
N LEU A 95 3.00 3.50 8.66
CA LEU A 95 4.30 3.15 8.07
C LEU A 95 4.48 1.64 7.98
N GLY A 96 4.18 0.93 9.07
CA GLY A 96 4.37 -0.51 9.18
C GLY A 96 3.54 -1.28 8.14
N LYS A 97 2.24 -0.98 8.01
CA LYS A 97 1.38 -1.64 7.02
C LYS A 97 1.91 -1.48 5.59
N GLY A 98 2.31 -0.26 5.21
CA GLY A 98 2.84 0.04 3.88
C GLY A 98 4.18 -0.65 3.62
N ALA A 99 5.13 -0.55 4.57
CA ALA A 99 6.45 -1.17 4.45
C ALA A 99 6.36 -2.70 4.36
N LEU A 100 5.54 -3.33 5.20
CA LEU A 100 5.32 -4.78 5.19
C LEU A 100 4.64 -5.24 3.90
N ALA A 101 3.64 -4.51 3.42
CA ALA A 101 2.95 -4.81 2.16
C ALA A 101 3.92 -4.78 0.96
N GLY A 102 4.73 -3.72 0.85
CA GLY A 102 5.73 -3.60 -0.21
C GLY A 102 6.84 -4.65 -0.12
N ALA A 103 7.31 -4.97 1.09
CA ALA A 103 8.29 -6.04 1.30
C ALA A 103 7.73 -7.41 0.92
N ALA A 104 6.50 -7.73 1.35
CA ALA A 104 5.83 -8.99 1.06
C ALA A 104 5.62 -9.19 -0.45
N ALA A 105 5.13 -8.15 -1.15
CA ALA A 105 4.99 -8.17 -2.61
C ALA A 105 6.32 -8.46 -3.31
N GLY A 106 7.41 -7.82 -2.87
CA GLY A 106 8.75 -8.04 -3.42
C GLY A 106 9.31 -9.45 -3.13
N TRP A 107 9.00 -10.00 -1.98
CA TRP A 107 9.39 -11.37 -1.65
C TRP A 107 8.65 -12.40 -2.49
N VAL A 108 7.33 -12.26 -2.62
CA VAL A 108 6.50 -13.14 -3.46
C VAL A 108 6.99 -13.11 -4.91
N TYR A 109 7.21 -11.91 -5.46
CA TYR A 109 7.75 -11.79 -6.82
C TYR A 109 9.12 -12.48 -6.95
N LYS A 110 10.05 -12.21 -6.03
CA LYS A 110 11.39 -12.79 -6.04
C LYS A 110 11.39 -14.32 -5.97
N LEU A 111 10.50 -14.91 -5.17
CA LEU A 111 10.40 -16.36 -5.01
C LEU A 111 9.82 -17.06 -6.25
N LEU A 112 8.89 -16.40 -6.94
CA LEU A 112 8.10 -17.04 -7.99
C LEU A 112 8.55 -16.68 -9.41
N LYS A 113 9.30 -15.58 -9.60
CA LYS A 113 9.71 -15.10 -10.94
C LYS A 113 10.54 -16.13 -11.73
N GLY A 114 11.28 -17.00 -11.04
CA GLY A 114 12.06 -18.06 -11.67
C GLY A 114 11.22 -19.16 -12.32
N LYS A 115 9.96 -19.33 -11.91
CA LYS A 115 9.03 -20.30 -12.49
C LYS A 115 8.17 -19.64 -13.58
N ASN A 116 7.49 -18.56 -13.26
CA ASN A 116 6.67 -17.80 -14.20
C ASN A 116 6.57 -16.34 -13.74
N PRO A 117 7.21 -15.39 -14.44
CA PRO A 117 7.25 -13.99 -14.03
C PRO A 117 5.87 -13.32 -14.09
N TYR A 118 4.97 -13.73 -14.99
CA TYR A 118 3.60 -13.20 -15.05
C TYR A 118 2.79 -13.62 -13.81
N VAL A 119 2.83 -14.89 -13.45
CA VAL A 119 2.17 -15.40 -12.23
C VAL A 119 2.76 -14.74 -10.99
N ALA A 120 4.08 -14.57 -10.94
CA ALA A 120 4.77 -13.89 -9.86
C ALA A 120 4.28 -12.44 -9.68
N MET A 121 4.06 -11.70 -10.79
CA MET A 121 3.55 -10.33 -10.75
C MET A 121 2.11 -10.27 -10.29
N ILE A 122 1.24 -11.16 -10.78
CA ILE A 122 -0.17 -11.23 -10.36
C ILE A 122 -0.26 -11.52 -8.86
N LEU A 123 0.51 -12.50 -8.37
CA LEU A 123 0.52 -12.84 -6.94
C LEU A 123 1.12 -11.72 -6.07
N ALA A 124 2.17 -11.05 -6.52
CA ALA A 124 2.71 -9.89 -5.83
C ALA A 124 1.71 -8.73 -5.76
N ALA A 125 0.97 -8.49 -6.86
CA ALA A 125 -0.09 -7.49 -6.94
C ALA A 125 -1.27 -7.81 -6.01
N ALA A 126 -1.57 -9.09 -5.79
CA ALA A 126 -2.60 -9.52 -4.85
C ALA A 126 -2.13 -9.44 -3.39
N VAL A 127 -0.91 -9.89 -3.10
CA VAL A 127 -0.36 -9.93 -1.73
C VAL A 127 -0.17 -8.52 -1.15
N CYS A 128 0.16 -7.54 -1.96
CA CYS A 128 0.37 -6.17 -1.50
C CYS A 128 -0.86 -5.60 -0.77
N PRO A 129 -2.06 -5.49 -1.38
CA PRO A 129 -3.25 -5.01 -0.69
C PRO A 129 -3.71 -5.95 0.43
N ILE A 130 -3.55 -7.27 0.29
CA ILE A 130 -3.89 -8.24 1.35
C ILE A 130 -3.10 -7.93 2.62
N VAL A 131 -1.78 -7.81 2.52
CA VAL A 131 -0.92 -7.53 3.69
C VAL A 131 -1.20 -6.12 4.24
N ASN A 132 -1.37 -5.11 3.36
CA ASN A 132 -1.68 -3.75 3.79
C ASN A 132 -2.96 -3.71 4.64
N THR A 133 -4.03 -4.33 4.19
CA THR A 133 -5.32 -4.35 4.89
C THR A 133 -5.30 -5.28 6.10
N ALA A 134 -4.69 -6.46 6.01
CA ALA A 134 -4.60 -7.39 7.13
C ALA A 134 -3.85 -6.78 8.32
N VAL A 135 -2.70 -6.14 8.08
CA VAL A 135 -1.94 -5.45 9.13
C VAL A 135 -2.77 -4.31 9.72
N PHE A 136 -3.43 -3.51 8.87
CA PHE A 136 -4.27 -2.41 9.33
C PHE A 136 -5.42 -2.90 10.22
N VAL A 137 -6.22 -3.85 9.76
CA VAL A 137 -7.35 -4.41 10.53
C VAL A 137 -6.88 -5.04 11.84
N THR A 138 -5.77 -5.80 11.82
CA THR A 138 -5.20 -6.39 13.02
C THR A 138 -4.80 -5.32 14.04
N CYS A 139 -4.15 -4.26 13.61
CA CYS A 139 -3.77 -3.15 14.49
C CYS A 139 -4.99 -2.39 15.02
N MET A 140 -6.02 -2.18 14.18
CA MET A 140 -7.27 -1.53 14.61
C MET A 140 -7.98 -2.34 15.69
N LEU A 141 -8.11 -3.65 15.52
CA LEU A 141 -8.71 -4.55 16.51
C LEU A 141 -7.91 -4.63 17.81
N THR A 142 -6.59 -4.47 17.75
CA THR A 142 -5.71 -4.64 18.92
C THR A 142 -5.53 -3.34 19.72
N PHE A 143 -5.38 -2.20 19.03
CA PHE A 143 -4.96 -0.95 19.65
C PHE A 143 -5.98 0.18 19.56
N PHE A 144 -6.97 0.07 18.66
CA PHE A 144 -7.90 1.15 18.34
C PHE A 144 -9.36 0.69 18.29
N MET A 145 -9.73 -0.24 19.19
CA MET A 145 -11.08 -0.80 19.22
C MET A 145 -12.15 0.27 19.46
N ASP A 146 -11.85 1.29 20.29
CA ASP A 146 -12.77 2.41 20.54
C ASP A 146 -13.03 3.24 19.28
N VAL A 147 -11.97 3.51 18.49
CA VAL A 147 -12.10 4.22 17.21
C VAL A 147 -12.89 3.39 16.21
N LEU A 148 -12.63 2.08 16.17
CA LEU A 148 -13.32 1.15 15.29
C LEU A 148 -14.82 1.05 15.63
N SER A 149 -15.15 1.07 16.94
CA SER A 149 -16.53 1.11 17.43
C SER A 149 -17.22 2.44 17.08
N ALA A 150 -16.48 3.55 17.14
CA ALA A 150 -17.00 4.86 16.72
C ALA A 150 -17.29 4.89 15.21
N TRP A 151 -16.45 4.27 14.37
CA TRP A 151 -16.71 4.14 12.92
C TRP A 151 -17.93 3.26 12.61
N ALA A 152 -18.21 2.27 13.46
CA ALA A 152 -19.39 1.42 13.34
C ALA A 152 -20.68 2.13 13.80
N GLU A 153 -20.61 3.39 14.29
CA GLU A 153 -21.76 4.21 14.74
C GLU A 153 -22.69 3.48 15.72
N GLY A 154 -22.12 2.65 16.61
CA GLY A 154 -22.88 1.82 17.56
C GLY A 154 -23.46 0.53 16.99
N GLY A 155 -23.18 0.23 15.72
CA GLY A 155 -23.50 -1.05 15.07
C GLY A 155 -22.47 -2.15 15.36
N ASP A 156 -22.62 -3.28 14.65
CA ASP A 156 -21.68 -4.38 14.76
C ASP A 156 -20.34 -4.04 14.09
N VAL A 157 -19.27 -4.06 14.89
CA VAL A 157 -17.90 -3.79 14.44
C VAL A 157 -17.45 -4.79 13.35
N PHE A 158 -17.83 -6.07 13.45
CA PHE A 158 -17.51 -7.05 12.43
C PHE A 158 -18.21 -6.78 11.10
N ALA A 159 -19.48 -6.39 11.16
CA ALA A 159 -20.22 -5.98 9.97
C ALA A 159 -19.57 -4.76 9.31
N TYR A 160 -19.10 -3.78 10.10
CA TYR A 160 -18.37 -2.62 9.59
C TYR A 160 -17.02 -3.00 8.94
N ILE A 161 -16.24 -3.89 9.56
CA ILE A 161 -14.99 -4.38 8.98
C ILE A 161 -15.26 -5.03 7.62
N LEU A 162 -16.26 -5.90 7.53
CA LEU A 162 -16.58 -6.62 6.29
C LEU A 162 -17.09 -5.67 5.19
N SER A 163 -18.02 -4.77 5.52
CA SER A 163 -18.64 -3.87 4.55
C SER A 163 -17.75 -2.68 4.22
N GLY A 164 -17.24 -1.96 5.22
CA GLY A 164 -16.46 -0.74 5.06
C GLY A 164 -15.03 -1.00 4.65
N LEU A 165 -14.28 -1.77 5.47
CA LEU A 165 -12.85 -1.95 5.27
C LEU A 165 -12.52 -3.00 4.22
N VAL A 166 -13.27 -4.10 4.15
CA VAL A 166 -12.99 -5.17 3.19
C VAL A 166 -13.70 -4.91 1.88
N LEU A 167 -15.02 -4.80 1.86
CA LEU A 167 -15.77 -4.72 0.60
C LEU A 167 -15.57 -3.38 -0.12
N LEU A 168 -15.65 -2.27 0.59
CA LEU A 168 -15.60 -0.94 -0.03
C LEU A 168 -14.18 -0.38 -0.19
N ASN A 169 -13.20 -0.82 0.59
CA ASN A 169 -11.82 -0.35 0.47
C ASN A 169 -10.88 -1.40 -0.13
N PHE A 170 -10.74 -2.57 0.51
CA PHE A 170 -9.78 -3.59 0.08
C PHE A 170 -10.11 -4.21 -1.29
N VAL A 171 -11.39 -4.55 -1.56
CA VAL A 171 -11.77 -5.22 -2.81
C VAL A 171 -11.48 -4.35 -4.04
N PRO A 172 -11.83 -3.05 -4.08
CA PRO A 172 -11.43 -2.16 -5.17
C PRO A 172 -9.91 -2.06 -5.34
N GLU A 173 -9.15 -1.92 -4.24
CA GLU A 173 -7.68 -1.88 -4.31
C GLU A 173 -7.10 -3.16 -4.91
N LEU A 174 -7.61 -4.32 -4.51
CA LEU A 174 -7.20 -5.61 -5.04
C LEU A 174 -7.49 -5.73 -6.54
N ILE A 175 -8.70 -5.38 -6.96
CA ILE A 175 -9.11 -5.42 -8.38
C ILE A 175 -8.21 -4.51 -9.22
N ILE A 176 -8.00 -3.28 -8.78
CA ILE A 176 -7.14 -2.31 -9.47
C ILE A 176 -5.71 -2.85 -9.61
N ASN A 177 -5.13 -3.37 -8.54
CA ASN A 177 -3.77 -3.93 -8.59
C ASN A 177 -3.67 -5.14 -9.53
N LEU A 178 -4.68 -6.02 -9.54
CA LEU A 178 -4.72 -7.15 -10.45
C LEU A 178 -4.86 -6.72 -11.92
N VAL A 179 -5.74 -5.75 -12.20
CA VAL A 179 -5.94 -5.21 -13.57
C VAL A 179 -4.66 -4.55 -14.10
N PHE A 180 -3.91 -3.85 -13.25
CA PHE A 180 -2.65 -3.20 -13.64
C PHE A 180 -1.42 -4.11 -13.60
N SER A 181 -1.54 -5.34 -13.07
CA SER A 181 -0.42 -6.27 -12.97
C SER A 181 0.22 -6.64 -14.32
N PRO A 182 -0.52 -6.82 -15.47
CA PRO A 182 0.11 -7.06 -16.76
C PRO A 182 0.92 -5.87 -17.29
N ALA A 183 0.43 -4.65 -17.04
CA ALA A 183 1.16 -3.42 -17.42
C ALA A 183 2.44 -3.30 -16.58
N SER A 184 2.36 -3.54 -15.27
CA SER A 184 3.51 -3.58 -14.38
C SER A 184 4.54 -4.63 -14.80
N MET A 185 4.10 -5.79 -15.27
CA MET A 185 4.99 -6.83 -15.78
C MET A 185 5.74 -6.38 -17.03
N ARG A 186 5.05 -5.76 -17.99
CA ARG A 186 5.70 -5.23 -19.22
C ARG A 186 6.75 -4.18 -18.88
N ILE A 187 6.46 -3.29 -17.94
CA ILE A 187 7.43 -2.28 -17.49
C ILE A 187 8.64 -2.95 -16.83
N ALA A 188 8.42 -3.93 -15.97
CA ALA A 188 9.47 -4.68 -15.32
C ALA A 188 10.39 -5.38 -16.33
N ASP A 189 9.82 -6.04 -17.34
CA ASP A 189 10.57 -6.71 -18.43
C ASP A 189 11.45 -5.71 -19.22
N VAL A 190 10.91 -4.55 -19.56
CA VAL A 190 11.68 -3.51 -20.28
C VAL A 190 12.85 -3.00 -19.45
N VAL A 191 12.62 -2.80 -18.14
CA VAL A 191 13.68 -2.33 -17.23
C VAL A 191 14.74 -3.41 -16.99
N GLU A 192 14.34 -4.70 -16.86
CA GLU A 192 15.30 -5.80 -16.68
C GLU A 192 16.18 -6.01 -17.93
N LYS A 193 15.64 -5.87 -19.14
CA LYS A 193 16.42 -5.97 -20.40
C LYS A 193 17.43 -4.82 -20.60
N ARG A 194 17.28 -3.72 -19.86
CA ARG A 194 18.19 -2.55 -19.95
C ARG A 194 19.25 -2.49 -18.85
N LYS A 195 19.26 -3.49 -17.94
CA LYS A 195 20.29 -3.64 -16.89
C LYS A 195 21.49 -4.42 -17.38
#